data_e497842409a18f47f7aa05bcd8526985
#
_entry.id   e497842409a18f47f7aa05bcd8526985
#
_cell.length_a   1.000
_cell.length_b   1.000
_cell.length_c   1.000
_cell.angle_alpha   90.00
_cell.angle_beta   90.00
_cell.angle_gamma   90.00
#
_symmetry.space_group_name_H-M   'P 1'
#
loop_
_entity.id
_entity.type
_entity.pdbx_description
1 polymer ?
#
loop_
_entity_poly.entity_id
_entity_poly.type
_entity_poly.pdbx_seq_one_letter_code
_entity_poly.pdbx_strand_id
1 'polypeptide(L)'
;CGFCTPGFVMSLFSMYKNNNSYNEKTIKESLSGNLCRCTGYRPIIDAAKSLNNSKSDQFKKDKRKTITLLKKIRPKSISIRNKNRKYFAPKTLNELKKIIKKYPNFDFFSGGTDMSLIVTKQKKDLDNIIYLNSISELNYIKENYKYIEVGATTSLRQFELFIKKHYSDFNVILKRYGSVQKRNVATMAGN
;
A
#
# COMPACT_ATOMS: atom_id res chain seq x y z
N CYS A 1 27.32 -1.91 -3.74
CA CYS A 1 27.10 -3.13 -4.54
C CYS A 1 25.90 -3.03 -5.49
N GLY A 2 25.05 -2.02 -5.36
CA GLY A 2 23.91 -1.77 -6.25
C GLY A 2 22.62 -2.52 -5.91
N PHE A 3 22.63 -3.48 -5.01
CA PHE A 3 21.47 -4.32 -4.70
C PHE A 3 20.26 -3.51 -4.19
N CYS A 4 20.46 -2.50 -3.35
CA CYS A 4 19.39 -1.66 -2.82
C CYS A 4 19.01 -0.50 -3.75
N THR A 5 19.78 -0.19 -4.78
CA THR A 5 19.62 0.96 -5.66
C THR A 5 18.24 1.06 -6.31
N PRO A 6 17.64 -0.01 -6.88
CA PRO A 6 16.31 0.07 -7.47
C PRO A 6 15.24 0.53 -6.48
N GLY A 7 15.29 0.04 -5.24
CA GLY A 7 14.35 0.45 -4.19
C GLY A 7 14.47 1.93 -3.85
N PHE A 8 15.69 2.44 -3.67
CA PHE A 8 15.94 3.86 -3.42
C PHE A 8 15.49 4.74 -4.58
N VAL A 9 15.82 4.37 -5.82
CA VAL A 9 15.40 5.12 -7.02
C VAL A 9 13.89 5.20 -7.10
N MET A 10 13.17 4.09 -6.91
CA MET A 10 11.71 4.08 -6.95
C MET A 10 11.08 4.89 -5.82
N SER A 11 11.65 4.85 -4.62
CA SER A 11 11.17 5.66 -3.49
C SER A 11 11.38 7.15 -3.74
N LEU A 12 12.54 7.55 -4.26
CA LEU A 12 12.82 8.93 -4.64
C LEU A 12 11.97 9.39 -5.83
N PHE A 13 11.75 8.53 -6.82
CA PHE A 13 10.85 8.82 -7.93
C PHE A 13 9.41 9.04 -7.43
N SER A 14 8.92 8.20 -6.54
CA SER A 14 7.60 8.39 -5.92
C SER A 14 7.53 9.70 -5.13
N MET A 15 8.56 10.03 -4.35
CA MET A 15 8.66 11.31 -3.63
C MET A 15 8.62 12.49 -4.61
N TYR A 16 9.44 12.47 -5.65
CA TYR A 16 9.52 13.51 -6.69
C TYR A 16 8.17 13.72 -7.39
N LYS A 17 7.42 12.64 -7.68
CA LYS A 17 6.13 12.72 -8.38
C LYS A 17 4.97 13.20 -7.51
N ASN A 18 5.03 12.98 -6.20
CA ASN A 18 3.91 13.24 -5.30
C ASN A 18 4.09 14.50 -4.44
N ASN A 19 5.26 15.13 -4.46
CA ASN A 19 5.53 16.35 -3.68
C ASN A 19 5.98 17.48 -4.60
N ASN A 20 5.42 18.65 -4.41
CA ASN A 20 5.86 19.88 -5.12
C ASN A 20 7.17 20.44 -4.54
N SER A 21 7.41 20.21 -3.26
CA SER A 21 8.64 20.54 -2.54
C SER A 21 8.92 19.47 -1.50
N TYR A 22 10.17 19.28 -1.14
CA TYR A 22 10.56 18.32 -0.11
C TYR A 22 11.78 18.82 0.67
N ASN A 23 11.73 18.64 1.97
CA ASN A 23 12.83 18.89 2.89
C ASN A 23 13.47 17.56 3.31
N GLU A 24 14.52 17.64 4.11
CA GLU A 24 15.26 16.46 4.58
C GLU A 24 14.36 15.46 5.33
N LYS A 25 13.37 15.95 6.09
CA LYS A 25 12.41 15.09 6.80
C LYS A 25 11.57 14.28 5.81
N THR A 26 11.08 14.92 4.74
CA THR A 26 10.31 14.24 3.67
C THR A 26 11.16 13.20 2.95
N ILE A 27 12.44 13.54 2.67
CA ILE A 27 13.39 12.60 2.05
C ILE A 27 13.58 11.37 2.94
N LYS A 28 13.90 11.56 4.22
CA LYS A 28 14.11 10.47 5.19
C LYS A 28 12.86 9.60 5.33
N GLU A 29 11.67 10.19 5.40
CA GLU A 29 10.40 9.46 5.47
C GLU A 29 10.16 8.61 4.21
N SER A 30 10.40 9.17 3.04
CA SER A 30 10.23 8.48 1.75
C SER A 30 11.19 7.30 1.59
N LEU A 31 12.39 7.41 2.14
CA LEU A 31 13.43 6.37 2.08
C LEU A 31 13.35 5.34 3.21
N SER A 32 12.50 5.53 4.21
CA SER A 32 12.47 4.71 5.44
C SER A 32 12.23 3.21 5.22
N GLY A 33 11.66 2.83 4.08
CA GLY A 33 11.44 1.42 3.70
C GLY A 33 12.63 0.75 3.00
N ASN A 34 13.72 1.49 2.75
CA ASN A 34 14.88 0.99 2.03
C ASN A 34 16.09 0.89 2.97
N LEU A 35 16.79 -0.24 2.93
CA LEU A 35 17.99 -0.45 3.72
C LEU A 35 19.23 -0.56 2.82
N CYS A 36 20.29 0.13 3.22
CA CYS A 36 21.59 0.06 2.58
C CYS A 36 22.68 -0.23 3.62
N ARG A 37 23.54 -1.20 3.33
CA ARG A 37 24.66 -1.57 4.21
C ARG A 37 25.97 -0.86 3.85
N CYS A 38 26.07 -0.29 2.65
CA CYS A 38 27.35 0.14 2.09
C CYS A 38 27.64 1.63 2.26
N THR A 39 26.63 2.52 2.17
CA THR A 39 26.83 3.98 1.95
C THR A 39 26.72 4.83 3.21
N GLY A 40 26.17 4.30 4.30
CA GLY A 40 25.81 5.11 5.48
C GLY A 40 24.68 6.14 5.21
N TYR A 41 23.94 5.98 4.11
CA TYR A 41 22.76 6.78 3.68
C TYR A 41 23.05 8.22 3.26
N ARG A 42 24.08 8.90 3.77
CA ARG A 42 24.32 10.33 3.51
C ARG A 42 24.43 10.66 2.02
N PRO A 43 25.19 9.93 1.19
CA PRO A 43 25.25 10.22 -0.24
C PRO A 43 23.88 10.09 -0.93
N ILE A 44 23.02 9.19 -0.45
CA ILE A 44 21.68 8.99 -1.00
C ILE A 44 20.77 10.19 -0.66
N ILE A 45 20.87 10.70 0.57
CA ILE A 45 20.12 11.89 1.01
C ILE A 45 20.60 13.12 0.25
N ASP A 46 21.90 13.27 0.06
CA ASP A 46 22.49 14.42 -0.65
C ASP A 46 22.10 14.39 -2.15
N ALA A 47 22.11 13.21 -2.78
CA ALA A 47 21.57 13.02 -4.12
C ALA A 47 20.06 13.37 -4.19
N ALA A 48 19.29 13.01 -3.18
CA ALA A 48 17.87 13.37 -3.12
C ALA A 48 17.67 14.90 -2.99
N LYS A 49 18.52 15.60 -2.23
CA LYS A 49 18.47 17.08 -2.10
C LYS A 49 18.77 17.78 -3.40
N SER A 50 19.57 17.18 -4.28
CA SER A 50 19.92 17.77 -5.59
C SER A 50 18.81 17.63 -6.64
N LEU A 51 17.74 16.86 -6.37
CA LEU A 51 16.62 16.74 -7.29
C LEU A 51 15.87 18.07 -7.43
N ASN A 52 15.66 18.48 -8.66
CA ASN A 52 14.94 19.72 -8.97
C ASN A 52 13.56 19.41 -9.58
N ASN A 53 12.50 19.89 -8.94
CA ASN A 53 11.11 19.64 -9.34
C ASN A 53 10.62 20.54 -10.50
N SER A 54 11.43 21.44 -11.00
CA SER A 54 10.99 22.50 -11.90
C SER A 54 10.74 22.08 -13.35
N LYS A 55 11.22 20.93 -13.77
CA LYS A 55 11.13 20.49 -15.17
C LYS A 55 9.99 19.51 -15.42
N SER A 56 9.26 19.74 -16.53
CA SER A 56 8.30 18.76 -17.06
C SER A 56 9.05 17.56 -17.61
N ASP A 57 8.60 16.36 -17.26
CA ASP A 57 9.14 15.09 -17.74
C ASP A 57 8.12 14.32 -18.59
N GLN A 58 8.58 13.24 -19.25
CA GLN A 58 7.73 12.41 -20.09
C GLN A 58 6.53 11.82 -19.35
N PHE A 59 6.70 11.41 -18.07
CA PHE A 59 5.61 10.85 -17.28
C PHE A 59 4.50 11.87 -17.02
N LYS A 60 4.84 13.16 -16.88
CA LYS A 60 3.87 14.24 -16.74
C LYS A 60 3.10 14.46 -18.04
N LYS A 61 3.80 14.38 -19.19
CA LYS A 61 3.18 14.46 -20.52
C LYS A 61 2.20 13.31 -20.76
N ASP A 62 2.59 12.09 -20.43
CA ASP A 62 1.80 10.88 -20.68
C ASP A 62 0.71 10.60 -19.63
N LYS A 63 0.67 11.39 -18.54
CA LYS A 63 -0.25 11.16 -17.41
C LYS A 63 -1.70 11.01 -17.85
N ARG A 64 -2.20 11.91 -18.74
CA ARG A 64 -3.59 11.87 -19.20
C ARG A 64 -3.88 10.59 -20.00
N LYS A 65 -2.99 10.22 -20.91
CA LYS A 65 -3.09 9.00 -21.72
C LYS A 65 -3.11 7.76 -20.83
N THR A 66 -2.18 7.68 -19.88
CA THR A 66 -2.10 6.55 -18.92
C THR A 66 -3.38 6.43 -18.10
N ILE A 67 -3.89 7.54 -17.54
CA ILE A 67 -5.15 7.54 -16.78
C ILE A 67 -6.32 7.04 -17.65
N THR A 68 -6.40 7.49 -18.90
CA THR A 68 -7.47 7.07 -19.81
C THR A 68 -7.40 5.57 -20.10
N LEU A 69 -6.19 5.02 -20.31
CA LEU A 69 -6.00 3.59 -20.49
C LEU A 69 -6.37 2.79 -19.25
N LEU A 70 -5.93 3.23 -18.07
CA LEU A 70 -6.24 2.56 -16.79
C LEU A 70 -7.75 2.58 -16.50
N LYS A 71 -8.46 3.67 -16.80
CA LYS A 71 -9.92 3.76 -16.63
C LYS A 71 -10.71 2.79 -17.53
N LYS A 72 -10.11 2.33 -18.63
CA LYS A 72 -10.73 1.31 -19.49
C LYS A 72 -10.69 -0.09 -18.89
N ILE A 73 -9.79 -0.32 -17.94
CA ILE A 73 -9.69 -1.60 -17.24
C ILE A 73 -10.88 -1.68 -16.28
N ARG A 74 -11.88 -2.49 -16.66
CA ARG A 74 -13.03 -2.77 -15.78
C ARG A 74 -12.68 -3.94 -14.88
N PRO A 75 -12.51 -3.71 -13.58
CA PRO A 75 -12.22 -4.80 -12.67
C PRO A 75 -13.44 -5.73 -12.57
N LYS A 76 -13.24 -7.01 -12.87
CA LYS A 76 -14.23 -8.08 -12.70
C LYS A 76 -13.89 -8.89 -11.46
N SER A 77 -14.86 -9.58 -10.90
CA SER A 77 -14.59 -10.60 -9.89
C SER A 77 -13.77 -11.72 -10.48
N ILE A 78 -12.77 -12.19 -9.71
CA ILE A 78 -11.83 -13.22 -10.16
C ILE A 78 -12.07 -14.48 -9.35
N SER A 79 -12.08 -15.62 -10.04
CA SER A 79 -12.10 -16.95 -9.44
C SER A 79 -11.08 -17.81 -10.17
N ILE A 80 -10.01 -18.20 -9.49
CA ILE A 80 -8.96 -19.07 -10.02
C ILE A 80 -8.99 -20.36 -9.21
N ARG A 81 -8.95 -21.50 -9.90
CA ARG A 81 -8.89 -22.82 -9.30
C ARG A 81 -7.81 -23.64 -9.98
N ASN A 82 -6.92 -24.19 -9.21
CA ASN A 82 -5.86 -25.07 -9.69
C ASN A 82 -5.67 -26.22 -8.70
N LYS A 83 -6.00 -27.45 -9.12
CA LYS A 83 -5.94 -28.64 -8.25
C LYS A 83 -6.58 -28.38 -6.88
N ASN A 84 -5.76 -28.28 -5.83
CA ASN A 84 -6.20 -28.09 -4.46
C ASN A 84 -6.24 -26.62 -4.01
N ARG A 85 -5.80 -25.67 -4.85
CA ARG A 85 -5.69 -24.24 -4.52
C ARG A 85 -6.83 -23.44 -5.15
N LYS A 86 -7.41 -22.52 -4.38
CA LYS A 86 -8.47 -21.64 -4.84
C LYS A 86 -8.20 -20.21 -4.42
N TYR A 87 -8.40 -19.30 -5.38
CA TYR A 87 -8.28 -17.87 -5.16
C TYR A 87 -9.54 -17.17 -5.62
N PHE A 88 -10.11 -16.33 -4.77
CA PHE A 88 -11.27 -15.49 -5.08
C PHE A 88 -10.96 -14.02 -4.81
N ALA A 89 -11.35 -13.14 -5.72
CA ALA A 89 -11.33 -11.70 -5.53
C ALA A 89 -12.72 -11.14 -5.87
N PRO A 90 -13.67 -11.19 -4.92
CA PRO A 90 -15.01 -10.64 -5.11
C PRO A 90 -14.96 -9.11 -5.20
N LYS A 91 -15.94 -8.50 -5.87
CA LYS A 91 -16.09 -7.06 -6.03
C LYS A 91 -17.12 -6.43 -5.09
N THR A 92 -17.99 -7.23 -4.53
CA THR A 92 -19.08 -6.77 -3.66
C THR A 92 -19.16 -7.60 -2.38
N LEU A 93 -19.73 -7.03 -1.32
CA LEU A 93 -20.01 -7.75 -0.08
C LEU A 93 -20.99 -8.93 -0.32
N ASN A 94 -21.90 -8.82 -1.25
CA ASN A 94 -22.83 -9.89 -1.57
C ASN A 94 -22.11 -11.11 -2.19
N GLU A 95 -21.16 -10.87 -3.08
CA GLU A 95 -20.31 -11.94 -3.62
C GLU A 95 -19.44 -12.57 -2.53
N LEU A 96 -18.83 -11.74 -1.66
CA LEU A 96 -18.05 -12.22 -0.52
C LEU A 96 -18.88 -13.14 0.38
N LYS A 97 -20.09 -12.73 0.77
CA LYS A 97 -21.00 -13.52 1.60
C LYS A 97 -21.29 -14.90 0.98
N LYS A 98 -21.53 -14.97 -0.34
CA LYS A 98 -21.75 -16.24 -1.05
C LYS A 98 -20.51 -17.13 -1.01
N ILE A 99 -19.32 -16.55 -1.17
CA ILE A 99 -18.05 -17.29 -1.13
C ILE A 99 -17.80 -17.85 0.28
N ILE A 100 -17.93 -17.02 1.33
CA ILE A 100 -17.73 -17.42 2.73
C ILE A 100 -18.70 -18.56 3.11
N LYS A 101 -19.98 -18.43 2.72
CA LYS A 101 -20.97 -19.51 3.00
C LYS A 101 -20.56 -20.85 2.39
N LYS A 102 -19.91 -20.82 1.22
CA LYS A 102 -19.47 -22.03 0.52
C LYS A 102 -18.10 -22.54 0.99
N TYR A 103 -17.24 -21.62 1.43
CA TYR A 103 -15.85 -21.89 1.80
C TYR A 103 -15.49 -21.18 3.12
N PRO A 104 -16.03 -21.64 4.26
CA PRO A 104 -15.88 -20.94 5.54
C PRO A 104 -14.45 -20.92 6.09
N ASN A 105 -13.60 -21.85 5.67
CA ASN A 105 -12.23 -22.01 6.19
C ASN A 105 -11.17 -21.39 5.28
N PHE A 106 -11.54 -20.43 4.40
CA PHE A 106 -10.57 -19.74 3.55
C PHE A 106 -9.96 -18.57 4.29
N ASP A 107 -8.68 -18.34 4.05
CA ASP A 107 -7.95 -17.19 4.60
C ASP A 107 -8.34 -15.90 3.88
N PHE A 108 -8.56 -14.85 4.65
CA PHE A 108 -8.74 -13.51 4.10
C PHE A 108 -7.40 -12.87 3.84
N PHE A 109 -7.21 -12.37 2.63
CA PHE A 109 -6.00 -11.68 2.22
C PHE A 109 -6.33 -10.22 1.84
N SER A 110 -5.65 -9.27 2.49
CA SER A 110 -5.76 -7.86 2.16
C SER A 110 -4.38 -7.29 1.81
N GLY A 111 -3.80 -6.38 2.54
CA GLY A 111 -2.49 -5.79 2.24
C GLY A 111 -1.32 -6.78 2.16
N GLY A 112 -1.46 -7.93 2.77
CA GLY A 112 -0.50 -9.04 2.69
C GLY A 112 0.82 -8.84 3.42
N THR A 113 0.96 -7.80 4.24
CA THR A 113 2.23 -7.47 4.91
C THR A 113 2.70 -8.54 5.90
N ASP A 114 1.77 -9.33 6.46
CA ASP A 114 2.09 -10.44 7.36
C ASP A 114 1.91 -11.79 6.67
N MET A 115 0.81 -12.00 5.97
CA MET A 115 0.56 -13.29 5.28
C MET A 115 1.62 -13.61 4.23
N SER A 116 2.20 -12.61 3.56
CA SER A 116 3.31 -12.85 2.63
C SER A 116 4.56 -13.43 3.31
N LEU A 117 4.72 -13.24 4.63
CA LEU A 117 5.81 -13.82 5.39
C LEU A 117 5.68 -15.34 5.55
N ILE A 118 4.46 -15.86 5.51
CA ILE A 118 4.20 -17.31 5.50
C ILE A 118 4.94 -17.94 4.30
N VAL A 119 4.81 -17.32 3.12
CA VAL A 119 5.49 -17.81 1.92
C VAL A 119 6.98 -17.48 1.93
N THR A 120 7.35 -16.22 2.19
CA THR A 120 8.73 -15.74 1.99
C THR A 120 9.69 -16.17 3.10
N LYS A 121 9.21 -16.30 4.34
CA LYS A 121 10.04 -16.64 5.52
C LYS A 121 9.80 -18.07 6.00
N GLN A 122 8.55 -18.50 6.11
CA GLN A 122 8.23 -19.82 6.61
C GLN A 122 8.28 -20.91 5.51
N LYS A 123 8.39 -20.52 4.22
CA LYS A 123 8.40 -21.43 3.06
C LYS A 123 7.16 -22.32 2.97
N LYS A 124 6.02 -21.83 3.48
CA LYS A 124 4.72 -22.50 3.40
C LYS A 124 3.89 -21.87 2.29
N ASP A 125 3.05 -22.68 1.67
CA ASP A 125 2.10 -22.21 0.67
C ASP A 125 0.85 -21.60 1.31
N LEU A 126 0.20 -20.70 0.59
CA LEU A 126 -1.14 -20.21 0.89
C LEU A 126 -2.11 -20.87 -0.10
N ASP A 127 -2.93 -21.78 0.39
CA ASP A 127 -3.71 -22.65 -0.51
C ASP A 127 -5.05 -22.04 -0.93
N ASN A 128 -5.78 -21.46 0.01
CA ASN A 128 -7.16 -21.02 -0.21
C ASN A 128 -7.35 -19.59 0.29
N ILE A 129 -7.48 -18.65 -0.64
CA ILE A 129 -7.44 -17.22 -0.35
C ILE A 129 -8.66 -16.50 -0.88
N ILE A 130 -9.23 -15.60 -0.08
CA ILE A 130 -10.20 -14.59 -0.50
C ILE A 130 -9.55 -13.22 -0.40
N TYR A 131 -9.33 -12.56 -1.53
CA TYR A 131 -8.74 -11.23 -1.62
C TYR A 131 -9.79 -10.13 -1.42
N LEU A 132 -9.63 -9.32 -0.38
CA LEU A 132 -10.64 -8.35 0.06
C LEU A 132 -10.50 -6.95 -0.56
N ASN A 133 -9.30 -6.52 -0.98
CA ASN A 133 -9.07 -5.15 -1.47
C ASN A 133 -9.82 -4.81 -2.77
N SER A 134 -10.43 -5.80 -3.39
CA SER A 134 -11.30 -5.60 -4.55
C SER A 134 -12.68 -5.05 -4.19
N ILE A 135 -13.07 -5.08 -2.92
CA ILE A 135 -14.39 -4.70 -2.42
C ILE A 135 -14.31 -3.25 -1.92
N SER A 136 -14.83 -2.31 -2.73
CA SER A 136 -14.81 -0.88 -2.38
C SER A 136 -15.62 -0.56 -1.13
N GLU A 137 -16.66 -1.35 -0.84
CA GLU A 137 -17.52 -1.24 0.34
C GLU A 137 -16.76 -1.48 1.66
N LEU A 138 -15.56 -2.08 1.62
CA LEU A 138 -14.70 -2.30 2.78
C LEU A 138 -13.61 -1.24 2.95
N ASN A 139 -13.52 -0.25 2.04
CA ASN A 139 -12.51 0.80 2.09
C ASN A 139 -13.18 2.16 2.33
N TYR A 140 -13.32 2.54 3.60
CA TYR A 140 -13.91 3.82 3.99
C TYR A 140 -13.43 4.27 5.37
N ILE A 141 -13.57 5.56 5.65
CA ILE A 141 -13.44 6.15 6.99
C ILE A 141 -14.67 7.05 7.17
N LYS A 142 -15.46 6.78 8.20
CA LYS A 142 -16.63 7.58 8.58
C LYS A 142 -16.46 8.07 10.02
N GLU A 143 -16.68 9.33 10.23
CA GLU A 143 -16.60 9.96 11.55
C GLU A 143 -17.99 10.43 11.96
N ASN A 144 -18.33 10.20 13.20
CA ASN A 144 -19.47 10.80 13.87
C ASN A 144 -19.03 11.35 15.23
N TYR A 145 -19.95 11.93 15.98
CA TYR A 145 -19.63 12.57 17.26
C TYR A 145 -19.17 11.63 18.39
N LYS A 146 -19.36 10.32 18.23
CA LYS A 146 -18.99 9.31 19.25
C LYS A 146 -17.80 8.44 18.86
N TYR A 147 -17.64 8.14 17.59
CA TYR A 147 -16.62 7.19 17.12
C TYR A 147 -16.23 7.42 15.66
N ILE A 148 -15.11 6.85 15.30
CA ILE A 148 -14.64 6.73 13.93
C ILE A 148 -14.80 5.28 13.49
N GLU A 149 -15.54 5.06 12.43
CA GLU A 149 -15.73 3.75 11.80
C GLU A 149 -14.76 3.63 10.62
N VAL A 150 -13.96 2.57 10.62
CA VAL A 150 -12.93 2.35 9.59
C VAL A 150 -13.16 1.02 8.90
N GLY A 151 -13.25 1.06 7.58
CA GLY A 151 -13.42 -0.14 6.77
C GLY A 151 -12.21 -1.08 6.85
N ALA A 152 -12.48 -2.38 6.78
CA ALA A 152 -11.48 -3.44 6.97
C ALA A 152 -10.27 -3.33 6.02
N THR A 153 -10.48 -2.91 4.77
CA THR A 153 -9.42 -2.78 3.76
C THR A 153 -8.83 -1.38 3.64
N THR A 154 -9.23 -0.45 4.51
CA THR A 154 -8.63 0.88 4.60
C THR A 154 -7.15 0.74 4.96
N SER A 155 -6.26 1.33 4.16
CA SER A 155 -4.83 1.24 4.44
C SER A 155 -4.44 2.08 5.66
N LEU A 156 -3.40 1.65 6.37
CA LEU A 156 -2.84 2.43 7.48
C LEU A 156 -2.41 3.83 7.04
N ARG A 157 -2.02 3.99 5.76
CA ARG A 157 -1.69 5.31 5.21
C ARG A 157 -2.92 6.20 5.05
N GLN A 158 -4.05 5.67 4.58
CA GLN A 158 -5.31 6.43 4.50
C GLN A 158 -5.74 6.87 5.90
N PHE A 159 -5.67 5.95 6.87
CA PHE A 159 -5.99 6.25 8.26
C PHE A 159 -5.03 7.28 8.87
N GLU A 160 -3.71 7.16 8.65
CA GLU A 160 -2.70 8.14 9.08
C GLU A 160 -3.02 9.55 8.58
N LEU A 161 -3.39 9.68 7.29
CA LEU A 161 -3.73 10.98 6.68
C LEU A 161 -5.01 11.58 7.27
N PHE A 162 -5.98 10.74 7.63
CA PHE A 162 -7.20 11.16 8.31
C PHE A 162 -6.88 11.63 9.75
N ILE A 163 -6.21 10.79 10.53
CA ILE A 163 -5.86 11.06 11.93
C ILE A 163 -4.98 12.30 12.08
N LYS A 164 -4.09 12.56 11.13
CA LYS A 164 -3.25 13.76 11.14
C LYS A 164 -4.05 15.06 11.28
N LYS A 165 -5.28 15.10 10.77
CA LYS A 165 -6.13 16.31 10.80
C LYS A 165 -6.82 16.50 12.15
N HIS A 166 -7.08 15.42 12.89
CA HIS A 166 -7.93 15.41 14.07
C HIS A 166 -7.18 15.08 15.37
N TYR A 167 -6.12 14.25 15.28
CA TYR A 167 -5.42 13.70 16.45
C TYR A 167 -3.90 13.68 16.22
N SER A 168 -3.25 14.84 16.43
CA SER A 168 -1.82 15.03 16.12
C SER A 168 -0.90 14.02 16.83
N ASP A 169 -1.16 13.75 18.12
CA ASP A 169 -0.32 12.90 18.95
C ASP A 169 -0.40 11.44 18.52
N PHE A 170 -1.60 10.97 18.21
CA PHE A 170 -1.78 9.62 17.68
C PHE A 170 -1.11 9.45 16.30
N ASN A 171 -1.10 10.51 15.49
CA ASN A 171 -0.39 10.52 14.21
C ASN A 171 1.12 10.31 14.36
N VAL A 172 1.73 10.74 15.47
CA VAL A 172 3.16 10.50 15.76
C VAL A 172 3.43 9.01 15.92
N ILE A 173 2.54 8.29 16.58
CA ILE A 173 2.63 6.83 16.76
C ILE A 173 2.50 6.12 15.42
N LEU A 174 1.48 6.47 14.63
CA LEU A 174 1.27 5.87 13.30
C LEU A 174 2.45 6.07 12.36
N LYS A 175 3.10 7.23 12.39
CA LYS A 175 4.30 7.49 11.58
C LYS A 175 5.48 6.60 11.92
N ARG A 176 5.56 6.12 13.15
CA ARG A 176 6.61 5.18 13.59
C ARG A 176 6.28 3.73 13.27
N TYR A 177 5.04 3.44 12.87
CA TYR A 177 4.61 2.11 12.48
C TYR A 177 5.10 1.80 11.06
N GLY A 178 6.13 1.00 10.94
CA GLY A 178 6.72 0.58 9.68
C GLY A 178 7.17 1.76 8.80
N SER A 179 7.36 1.50 7.53
CA SER A 179 7.67 2.50 6.51
C SER A 179 6.41 3.02 5.80
N VAL A 180 6.54 4.10 5.04
CA VAL A 180 5.46 4.60 4.16
C VAL A 180 5.01 3.50 3.19
N GLN A 181 5.95 2.74 2.63
CA GLN A 181 5.67 1.63 1.72
C GLN A 181 4.81 0.55 2.41
N LYS A 182 5.15 0.20 3.65
CA LYS A 182 4.36 -0.76 4.44
C LYS A 182 2.97 -0.20 4.76
N ARG A 183 2.87 1.05 5.22
CA ARG A 183 1.58 1.67 5.55
C ARG A 183 0.65 1.86 4.35
N ASN A 184 1.19 1.99 3.13
CA ASN A 184 0.39 2.08 1.91
C ASN A 184 -0.41 0.82 1.61
N VAL A 185 0.05 -0.35 2.03
CA VAL A 185 -0.57 -1.64 1.72
C VAL A 185 -1.14 -2.35 2.94
N ALA A 186 -0.55 -2.22 4.13
CA ALA A 186 -1.10 -2.76 5.37
C ALA A 186 -2.49 -2.15 5.64
N THR A 187 -3.45 -2.97 6.07
CA THR A 187 -4.84 -2.60 6.26
C THR A 187 -5.25 -2.66 7.72
N MET A 188 -6.30 -1.92 8.09
CA MET A 188 -6.75 -1.80 9.48
C MET A 188 -7.14 -3.16 10.09
N ALA A 189 -7.87 -3.99 9.37
CA ALA A 189 -8.30 -5.31 9.89
C ALA A 189 -7.24 -6.41 9.72
N GLY A 190 -6.21 -6.18 8.92
CA GLY A 190 -5.13 -7.15 8.69
C GLY A 190 -3.91 -6.93 9.56
N ASN A 191 -3.98 -5.98 10.48
CA ASN A 191 -2.86 -5.60 11.34
C ASN A 191 -3.04 -6.18 12.74
#